data_fe210c12262c18e913bdf4183098abe1
#
_entry.id   fe210c12262c18e913bdf4183098abe1
#
_cell.length_a   1.000
_cell.length_b   1.000
_cell.length_c   1.000
_cell.angle_alpha   90.00
_cell.angle_beta   90.00
_cell.angle_gamma   90.00
#
_symmetry.space_group_name_H-M   'P 1'
#
loop_
_entity.id
_entity.type
_entity.pdbx_description
1 polymer ?
#
loop_
_entity_poly.entity_id
_entity_poly.type
_entity_poly.pdbx_seq_one_letter_code
_entity_poly.pdbx_strand_id
1 'polypeptide(L)'
;SFAQNRTLPNIEVKNLNGTKFNITQIENEGSPIVISFWATWCKPCKKELNNIAEVYEDWQDETNVKIIAISIDDSRSMSKVNPYVNASDWDYEVYLDTNSDLKRAMGVSTVPHTFLLNAKKEIVWQHKGYIDGDENELYKEIKKLVK
;
A
#
# COMPACT_ATOMS: atom_id res chain seq x y z
N SER A 1 -7.32 -8.88 -27.75
CA SER A 1 -6.19 -9.27 -26.93
C SER A 1 -6.54 -9.09 -25.46
N PHE A 2 -6.03 -9.93 -24.63
CA PHE A 2 -6.25 -9.85 -23.22
C PHE A 2 -5.07 -9.16 -22.57
N ALA A 3 -5.35 -8.08 -21.84
CA ALA A 3 -4.36 -7.51 -20.96
C ALA A 3 -4.18 -8.50 -19.81
N GLN A 4 -3.00 -9.06 -19.68
CA GLN A 4 -2.70 -9.87 -18.50
C GLN A 4 -2.54 -8.94 -17.32
N ASN A 5 -3.07 -9.34 -16.18
CA ASN A 5 -2.86 -8.60 -14.95
C ASN A 5 -1.37 -8.62 -14.61
N ARG A 6 -0.84 -7.46 -14.23
CA ARG A 6 0.55 -7.37 -13.81
C ARG A 6 0.73 -8.04 -12.45
N THR A 7 1.89 -8.63 -12.27
CA THR A 7 2.33 -9.12 -10.97
C THR A 7 3.37 -8.15 -10.40
N LEU A 8 3.77 -8.37 -9.15
CA LEU A 8 4.73 -7.50 -8.52
C LEU A 8 6.12 -7.66 -9.13
N PRO A 9 6.86 -6.56 -9.31
CA PRO A 9 8.23 -6.63 -9.80
C PRO A 9 9.17 -7.22 -8.75
N ASN A 10 10.28 -7.78 -9.22
CA ASN A 10 11.31 -8.34 -8.33
C ASN A 10 12.20 -7.19 -7.81
N ILE A 11 11.71 -6.48 -6.81
CA ILE A 11 12.35 -5.30 -6.26
C ILE A 11 12.44 -5.42 -4.74
N GLU A 12 13.58 -5.03 -4.17
CA GLU A 12 13.74 -4.98 -2.73
C GLU A 12 13.34 -3.61 -2.18
N VAL A 13 12.69 -3.64 -1.03
CA VAL A 13 12.42 -2.47 -0.19
C VAL A 13 13.03 -2.75 1.18
N LYS A 14 12.92 -1.82 2.11
CA LYS A 14 13.40 -2.03 3.49
C LYS A 14 12.23 -1.94 4.46
N ASN A 15 12.27 -2.77 5.50
CA ASN A 15 11.32 -2.58 6.59
C ASN A 15 11.78 -1.41 7.47
N LEU A 16 11.00 -1.10 8.50
CA LEU A 16 11.31 0.04 9.37
C LEU A 16 12.59 -0.14 10.18
N ASN A 17 13.09 -1.38 10.29
CA ASN A 17 14.36 -1.68 10.95
C ASN A 17 15.55 -1.60 9.99
N GLY A 18 15.31 -1.28 8.71
CA GLY A 18 16.36 -1.20 7.70
C GLY A 18 16.71 -2.54 7.07
N THR A 19 15.98 -3.61 7.38
CA THR A 19 16.22 -4.94 6.79
C THR A 19 15.60 -4.99 5.40
N LYS A 20 16.36 -5.54 4.44
CA LYS A 20 15.88 -5.71 3.07
C LYS A 20 14.77 -6.75 2.99
N PHE A 21 13.80 -6.48 2.15
CA PHE A 21 12.65 -7.36 1.93
C PHE A 21 12.24 -7.28 0.47
N ASN A 22 12.13 -8.43 -0.19
CA ASN A 22 11.68 -8.45 -1.59
C ASN A 22 10.16 -8.35 -1.62
N ILE A 23 9.64 -7.38 -2.38
CA ILE A 23 8.20 -7.11 -2.39
C ILE A 23 7.40 -8.30 -2.93
N THR A 24 8.00 -9.19 -3.72
CA THR A 24 7.32 -10.39 -4.19
C THR A 24 7.02 -11.38 -3.07
N GLN A 25 7.63 -11.21 -1.91
CA GLN A 25 7.46 -12.11 -0.75
C GLN A 25 6.32 -11.71 0.17
N ILE A 26 5.59 -10.65 -0.13
CA ILE A 26 4.41 -10.31 0.67
C ILE A 26 3.39 -11.45 0.57
N GLU A 27 2.75 -11.74 1.69
CA GLU A 27 1.80 -12.86 1.78
C GLU A 27 0.56 -12.44 2.54
N ASN A 28 -0.59 -12.99 2.15
CA ASN A 28 -1.83 -12.82 2.88
C ASN A 28 -2.73 -14.06 2.75
N GLU A 29 -2.13 -15.23 2.62
CA GLU A 29 -2.83 -16.51 2.67
C GLU A 29 -4.03 -16.60 1.71
N GLY A 30 -3.85 -16.08 0.48
CA GLY A 30 -4.90 -16.13 -0.53
C GLY A 30 -5.96 -15.06 -0.38
N SER A 31 -5.78 -14.11 0.51
CA SER A 31 -6.69 -12.98 0.69
C SER A 31 -6.15 -11.73 -0.02
N PRO A 32 -7.01 -10.72 -0.26
CA PRO A 32 -6.58 -9.51 -0.98
C PRO A 32 -5.48 -8.74 -0.26
N ILE A 33 -4.63 -8.08 -1.06
CA ILE A 33 -3.57 -7.19 -0.55
C ILE A 33 -3.74 -5.83 -1.21
N VAL A 34 -3.64 -4.78 -0.40
CA VAL A 34 -3.60 -3.40 -0.90
C VAL A 34 -2.18 -2.87 -0.71
N ILE A 35 -1.62 -2.27 -1.76
CA ILE A 35 -0.35 -1.56 -1.66
C ILE A 35 -0.63 -0.08 -1.84
N SER A 36 -0.27 0.73 -0.84
CA SER A 36 -0.48 2.17 -0.86
C SER A 36 0.88 2.89 -0.83
N PHE A 37 1.20 3.60 -1.90
CA PHE A 37 2.40 4.45 -1.94
C PHE A 37 2.06 5.80 -1.30
N TRP A 38 2.92 6.23 -0.38
CA TRP A 38 2.70 7.43 0.41
C TRP A 38 4.03 8.10 0.78
N ALA A 39 3.96 9.25 1.42
CA ALA A 39 5.13 9.92 1.97
C ALA A 39 4.71 10.75 3.18
N THR A 40 5.66 11.00 4.08
CA THR A 40 5.39 11.81 5.26
C THR A 40 5.03 13.25 4.92
N TRP A 41 5.51 13.75 3.78
CA TRP A 41 5.21 15.11 3.31
C TRP A 41 3.95 15.19 2.45
N CYS A 42 3.25 14.07 2.27
CA CYS A 42 2.05 14.01 1.41
C CYS A 42 0.79 14.04 2.27
N LYS A 43 0.14 15.20 2.33
CA LYS A 43 -1.05 15.37 3.17
C LYS A 43 -2.21 14.45 2.78
N PRO A 44 -2.62 14.36 1.50
CA PRO A 44 -3.71 13.45 1.15
C PRO A 44 -3.37 11.98 1.36
N CYS A 45 -2.09 11.59 1.26
CA CYS A 45 -1.67 10.23 1.59
C CYS A 45 -1.95 9.88 3.04
N LYS A 46 -1.56 10.79 3.93
CA LYS A 46 -1.75 10.58 5.37
C LYS A 46 -3.23 10.56 5.71
N LYS A 47 -4.01 11.41 5.07
CA LYS A 47 -5.44 11.46 5.29
C LYS A 47 -6.10 10.15 4.89
N GLU A 48 -5.74 9.61 3.72
CA GLU A 48 -6.28 8.33 3.27
C GLU A 48 -5.96 7.21 4.26
N LEU A 49 -4.69 7.07 4.61
CA LEU A 49 -4.25 5.99 5.49
C LEU A 49 -4.83 6.13 6.89
N ASN A 50 -5.00 7.35 7.39
CA ASN A 50 -5.61 7.57 8.69
C ASN A 50 -7.13 7.30 8.67
N ASN A 51 -7.82 7.66 7.60
CA ASN A 51 -9.24 7.35 7.45
C ASN A 51 -9.47 5.83 7.36
N ILE A 52 -8.63 5.14 6.59
CA ILE A 52 -8.73 3.68 6.51
C ILE A 52 -8.40 3.03 7.85
N ALA A 53 -7.44 3.58 8.59
CA ALA A 53 -7.05 3.00 9.88
C ALA A 53 -8.24 2.91 10.85
N GLU A 54 -9.18 3.83 10.77
CA GLU A 54 -10.37 3.83 11.61
C GLU A 54 -11.32 2.66 11.31
N VAL A 55 -11.28 2.11 10.09
CA VAL A 55 -12.17 1.05 9.63
C VAL A 55 -11.42 -0.23 9.27
N TYR A 56 -10.11 -0.24 9.42
CA TYR A 56 -9.28 -1.35 8.96
C TYR A 56 -9.63 -2.67 9.63
N GLU A 57 -9.88 -2.64 10.94
CA GLU A 57 -10.27 -3.85 11.67
C GLU A 57 -11.55 -4.44 11.10
N ASP A 58 -12.55 -3.59 10.82
CA ASP A 58 -13.80 -4.05 10.21
C ASP A 58 -13.56 -4.63 8.82
N TRP A 59 -12.71 -3.99 8.02
CA TRP A 59 -12.37 -4.49 6.70
C TRP A 59 -11.69 -5.87 6.79
N GLN A 60 -10.82 -6.06 7.76
CA GLN A 60 -10.14 -7.34 7.96
C GLN A 60 -11.12 -8.42 8.44
N ASP A 61 -12.04 -8.06 9.30
CA ASP A 61 -13.06 -9.01 9.77
C ASP A 61 -13.93 -9.50 8.60
N GLU A 62 -14.25 -8.62 7.66
CA GLU A 62 -15.12 -8.97 6.55
C GLU A 62 -14.38 -9.59 5.37
N THR A 63 -13.14 -9.21 5.11
CA THR A 63 -12.45 -9.57 3.88
C THR A 63 -11.07 -10.19 4.08
N ASN A 64 -10.53 -10.11 5.28
CA ASN A 64 -9.16 -10.51 5.60
C ASN A 64 -8.10 -9.72 4.78
N VAL A 65 -8.43 -8.53 4.30
CA VAL A 65 -7.50 -7.72 3.51
C VAL A 65 -6.30 -7.30 4.36
N LYS A 66 -5.13 -7.26 3.71
CA LYS A 66 -3.90 -6.71 4.31
C LYS A 66 -3.53 -5.45 3.56
N ILE A 67 -3.27 -4.38 4.29
CA ILE A 67 -2.79 -3.13 3.70
C ILE A 67 -1.31 -2.98 4.00
N ILE A 68 -0.55 -2.74 2.94
CA ILE A 68 0.89 -2.53 3.00
C ILE A 68 1.16 -1.11 2.51
N ALA A 69 1.77 -0.30 3.37
CA ALA A 69 2.09 1.09 3.06
C ALA A 69 3.57 1.19 2.67
N ILE A 70 3.83 1.69 1.47
CA ILE A 70 5.20 1.84 0.95
C ILE A 70 5.54 3.32 0.92
N SER A 71 6.48 3.74 1.77
CA SER A 71 6.92 5.13 1.79
C SER A 71 7.89 5.41 0.65
N ILE A 72 7.65 6.52 -0.06
CA ILE A 72 8.59 7.01 -1.08
C ILE A 72 9.49 8.12 -0.53
N ASP A 73 9.48 8.34 0.78
CA ASP A 73 10.41 9.28 1.41
C ASP A 73 11.85 8.91 1.04
N ASP A 74 12.58 9.87 0.50
CA ASP A 74 13.98 9.64 0.13
C ASP A 74 14.92 9.97 1.31
N SER A 75 16.22 10.05 1.03
CA SER A 75 17.21 10.30 2.08
C SER A 75 16.96 11.58 2.87
N ARG A 76 16.22 12.55 2.30
CA ARG A 76 15.95 13.83 2.96
C ARG A 76 14.86 13.73 4.01
N SER A 77 13.92 12.79 3.88
CA SER A 77 12.78 12.72 4.78
C SER A 77 12.51 11.32 5.35
N MET A 78 13.28 10.32 4.96
CA MET A 78 13.05 8.94 5.42
C MET A 78 13.11 8.80 6.94
N SER A 79 13.89 9.66 7.61
CA SER A 79 13.99 9.63 9.07
C SER A 79 12.69 10.02 9.77
N LYS A 80 11.75 10.62 9.04
CA LYS A 80 10.46 11.02 9.61
C LYS A 80 9.43 9.89 9.59
N VAL A 81 9.71 8.80 8.85
CA VAL A 81 8.72 7.72 8.67
C VAL A 81 8.45 6.98 9.98
N ASN A 82 9.50 6.49 10.65
CA ASN A 82 9.32 5.77 11.91
C ASN A 82 8.56 6.57 12.97
N PRO A 83 8.95 7.83 13.26
CA PRO A 83 8.20 8.62 14.26
C PRO A 83 6.74 8.81 13.85
N TYR A 84 6.50 9.06 12.56
CA TYR A 84 5.14 9.28 12.10
C TYR A 84 4.29 8.01 12.25
N VAL A 85 4.80 6.87 11.81
CA VAL A 85 4.09 5.59 11.89
C VAL A 85 3.81 5.23 13.36
N ASN A 86 4.80 5.41 14.23
CA ASN A 86 4.62 5.11 15.65
C ASN A 86 3.55 6.00 16.29
N ALA A 87 3.50 7.27 15.91
CA ALA A 87 2.51 8.21 16.44
C ALA A 87 1.12 7.98 15.87
N SER A 88 1.02 7.37 14.68
CA SER A 88 -0.26 7.17 13.99
C SER A 88 -1.03 5.94 14.47
N ASP A 89 -0.37 5.05 15.19
CA ASP A 89 -1.00 3.83 15.70
C ASP A 89 -1.58 2.95 14.58
N TRP A 90 -0.88 2.89 13.45
CA TRP A 90 -1.30 2.06 12.31
C TRP A 90 -0.97 0.59 12.53
N ASP A 91 -1.87 -0.29 12.08
CA ASP A 91 -1.65 -1.74 12.04
C ASP A 91 -1.17 -2.22 10.67
N TYR A 92 -0.79 -1.31 9.80
CA TYR A 92 -0.29 -1.65 8.47
C TYR A 92 1.14 -2.17 8.54
N GLU A 93 1.50 -3.07 7.61
CA GLU A 93 2.91 -3.31 7.32
C GLU A 93 3.43 -2.09 6.58
N VAL A 94 4.61 -1.60 6.97
CA VAL A 94 5.19 -0.39 6.37
C VAL A 94 6.60 -0.72 5.87
N TYR A 95 6.88 -0.32 4.63
CA TYR A 95 8.19 -0.48 4.02
C TYR A 95 8.67 0.83 3.45
N LEU A 96 9.99 0.93 3.22
CA LEU A 96 10.66 2.11 2.72
C LEU A 96 11.20 1.83 1.33
N ASP A 97 10.83 2.67 0.36
CA ASP A 97 11.33 2.63 -1.01
C ASP A 97 12.21 3.86 -1.26
N THR A 98 13.29 3.97 -0.48
CA THR A 98 14.10 5.19 -0.38
C THR A 98 14.68 5.67 -1.72
N ASN A 99 15.04 4.72 -2.60
CA ASN A 99 15.60 5.04 -3.92
C ASN A 99 14.54 5.09 -5.02
N SER A 100 13.26 4.94 -4.68
CA SER A 100 12.14 4.93 -5.62
C SER A 100 12.21 3.81 -6.67
N ASP A 101 12.92 2.72 -6.35
CA ASP A 101 13.03 1.60 -7.29
C ASP A 101 11.67 0.93 -7.52
N LEU A 102 10.94 0.65 -6.44
CA LEU A 102 9.60 0.04 -6.56
C LEU A 102 8.61 1.03 -7.17
N LYS A 103 8.67 2.28 -6.77
CA LYS A 103 7.84 3.35 -7.32
C LYS A 103 7.96 3.38 -8.84
N ARG A 104 9.20 3.39 -9.36
CA ARG A 104 9.44 3.42 -10.81
C ARG A 104 8.98 2.14 -11.48
N ALA A 105 9.28 1.00 -10.88
CA ALA A 105 8.93 -0.29 -11.46
C ALA A 105 7.41 -0.48 -11.58
N MET A 106 6.64 0.12 -10.68
CA MET A 106 5.19 0.03 -10.71
C MET A 106 4.53 1.20 -11.44
N GLY A 107 5.31 2.11 -11.99
CA GLY A 107 4.79 3.22 -12.79
C GLY A 107 4.10 4.29 -11.96
N VAL A 108 4.50 4.46 -10.70
CA VAL A 108 3.93 5.49 -9.83
C VAL A 108 4.60 6.82 -10.11
N SER A 109 3.82 7.83 -10.51
CA SER A 109 4.34 9.18 -10.76
C SER A 109 4.08 10.11 -9.58
N THR A 110 2.89 10.05 -8.99
CA THR A 110 2.50 10.90 -7.86
C THR A 110 1.91 10.02 -6.76
N VAL A 111 1.89 10.55 -5.53
CA VAL A 111 1.26 9.89 -4.40
C VAL A 111 0.07 10.72 -3.90
N PRO A 112 -0.94 10.07 -3.31
CA PRO A 112 -1.04 8.64 -3.06
C PRO A 112 -1.36 7.87 -4.34
N HIS A 113 -0.90 6.64 -4.42
CA HIS A 113 -1.23 5.72 -5.50
C HIS A 113 -1.48 4.37 -4.87
N THR A 114 -2.67 3.82 -5.07
CA THR A 114 -3.14 2.61 -4.41
C THR A 114 -3.35 1.50 -5.42
N PHE A 115 -2.82 0.32 -5.11
CA PHE A 115 -3.00 -0.88 -5.93
C PHE A 115 -3.72 -1.95 -5.13
N LEU A 116 -4.61 -2.68 -5.79
CA LEU A 116 -5.30 -3.82 -5.18
C LEU A 116 -4.84 -5.09 -5.88
N LEU A 117 -4.42 -6.08 -5.10
CA LEU A 117 -3.97 -7.37 -5.58
C LEU A 117 -4.94 -8.46 -5.18
N ASN A 118 -5.18 -9.41 -6.09
CA ASN A 118 -6.02 -10.59 -5.82
C ASN A 118 -5.21 -11.68 -5.09
N ALA A 119 -5.84 -12.84 -4.89
CA ALA A 119 -5.23 -13.97 -4.19
C ALA A 119 -3.95 -14.48 -4.87
N LYS A 120 -3.79 -14.24 -6.16
CA LYS A 120 -2.60 -14.63 -6.92
C LYS A 120 -1.55 -13.54 -6.98
N LYS A 121 -1.75 -12.47 -6.23
CA LYS A 121 -0.88 -11.28 -6.21
C LYS A 121 -0.80 -10.57 -7.56
N GLU A 122 -1.88 -10.66 -8.33
CA GLU A 122 -2.04 -9.90 -9.56
C GLU A 122 -2.71 -8.56 -9.26
N ILE A 123 -2.23 -7.49 -9.90
CA ILE A 123 -2.81 -6.16 -9.74
C ILE A 123 -4.11 -6.12 -10.55
N VAL A 124 -5.24 -5.97 -9.86
CA VAL A 124 -6.57 -6.01 -10.49
C VAL A 124 -7.26 -4.65 -10.48
N TRP A 125 -6.77 -3.70 -9.72
CA TRP A 125 -7.35 -2.36 -9.64
C TRP A 125 -6.32 -1.39 -9.10
N GLN A 126 -6.41 -0.13 -9.51
CA GLN A 126 -5.54 0.92 -9.00
C GLN A 126 -6.25 2.27 -9.04
N HIS A 127 -5.82 3.16 -8.17
CA HIS A 127 -6.37 4.50 -8.06
C HIS A 127 -5.27 5.49 -7.72
N LYS A 128 -5.29 6.65 -8.36
CA LYS A 128 -4.33 7.74 -8.12
C LYS A 128 -5.02 8.87 -7.38
N GLY A 129 -4.31 9.44 -6.40
CA GLY A 129 -4.85 10.55 -5.62
C GLY A 129 -5.82 10.10 -4.54
N TYR A 130 -6.31 11.07 -3.77
CA TYR A 130 -7.27 10.79 -2.72
C TYR A 130 -8.08 12.05 -2.40
N ILE A 131 -9.39 11.90 -2.38
CA ILE A 131 -10.31 12.85 -1.77
C ILE A 131 -11.20 12.07 -0.79
N ASP A 132 -11.76 12.76 0.20
CA ASP A 132 -12.59 12.10 1.23
C ASP A 132 -13.67 11.24 0.59
N GLY A 133 -13.74 9.98 1.04
CA GLY A 133 -14.70 9.02 0.53
C GLY A 133 -14.14 8.05 -0.50
N ASP A 134 -12.96 8.33 -1.08
CA ASP A 134 -12.35 7.42 -2.06
C ASP A 134 -12.07 6.04 -1.48
N GLU A 135 -11.87 5.93 -0.15
CA GLU A 135 -11.68 4.64 0.49
C GLU A 135 -12.89 3.73 0.34
N ASN A 136 -14.07 4.29 0.13
CA ASN A 136 -15.28 3.49 -0.08
C ASN A 136 -15.24 2.74 -1.41
N GLU A 137 -14.69 3.38 -2.45
CA GLU A 137 -14.49 2.72 -3.74
C GLU A 137 -13.48 1.58 -3.63
N LEU A 138 -12.38 1.83 -2.90
CA LEU A 138 -11.39 0.78 -2.64
C LEU A 138 -12.06 -0.41 -1.95
N TYR A 139 -12.85 -0.15 -0.93
CA TYR A 139 -13.49 -1.23 -0.18
C TYR A 139 -14.47 -2.03 -1.05
N LYS A 140 -15.21 -1.36 -1.93
CA LYS A 140 -16.08 -2.07 -2.88
C LYS A 140 -15.28 -3.03 -3.76
N GLU A 141 -14.10 -2.60 -4.24
CA GLU A 141 -13.26 -3.44 -5.06
C GLU A 141 -12.67 -4.61 -4.26
N ILE A 142 -12.29 -4.35 -3.02
CA ILE A 142 -11.81 -5.43 -2.13
C ILE A 142 -12.89 -6.48 -1.94
N LYS A 143 -14.13 -6.06 -1.68
CA LYS A 143 -15.24 -7.00 -1.44
C LYS A 143 -15.55 -7.87 -2.64
N LYS A 144 -15.29 -7.37 -3.85
CA LYS A 144 -15.49 -8.18 -5.07
C LYS A 144 -14.56 -9.38 -5.14
N LEU A 145 -13.43 -9.33 -4.44
CA LEU A 145 -12.43 -10.40 -4.45
C LEU A 145 -12.70 -11.49 -3.42
N VAL A 146 -13.64 -11.28 -2.53
CA VAL A 146 -13.98 -12.25 -1.47
C VAL A 146 -15.43 -12.68 -1.63
N LYS A 147 -15.73 -13.85 -1.10
CA LYS A 147 -17.08 -14.41 -1.21
C LYS A 147 -17.78 -14.43 0.12
#